data_1e15ac8feb8c60c241e3707d202c32e7
#
_entry.id   1e15ac8feb8c60c241e3707d202c32e7
#
_cell.length_a   1.000
_cell.length_b   1.000
_cell.length_c   1.000
_cell.angle_alpha   90.00
_cell.angle_beta   90.00
_cell.angle_gamma   90.00
#
_symmetry.space_group_name_H-M   'P 1'
#
loop_
_entity.id
_entity.type
_entity.pdbx_description
1 polymer ?
#
loop_
_entity_poly.entity_id
_entity_poly.type
_entity_poly.pdbx_seq_one_letter_code
_entity_poly.pdbx_strand_id
1 'polypeptide(L)'
;MGWRVGYLVAALGIYLMDQASKAWAVRRVRFEDLTVIRGVLDFAYAENRGIAFGQLQEGGAFGRWFFVVLAGAAAVAVLFYFLRTPRNDDRILGACALLLAGILGNLTDRVRLGFVIDFILLHAGSYHWPTFNVADASISLGALLLAFDLIFARRKSAPDSQPKHQLTTDN
;
A
#
# COMPACT_ATOMS: atom_id res chain seq x y z
N MET A 1 5.81 -23.90 6.17
CA MET A 1 5.50 -22.70 6.96
C MET A 1 6.66 -21.69 6.97
N GLY A 2 7.91 -22.13 7.04
CA GLY A 2 9.09 -21.24 7.15
C GLY A 2 9.29 -20.18 6.07
N TRP A 3 8.95 -20.45 4.81
CA TRP A 3 9.17 -19.54 3.69
C TRP A 3 8.31 -18.27 3.74
N ARG A 4 7.10 -18.31 4.33
CA ARG A 4 6.25 -17.13 4.52
C ARG A 4 6.79 -16.17 5.58
N VAL A 5 7.60 -16.69 6.50
CA VAL A 5 8.20 -15.89 7.58
C VAL A 5 9.04 -14.74 7.03
N GLY A 6 9.80 -14.96 5.95
CA GLY A 6 10.60 -13.91 5.31
C GLY A 6 9.77 -12.70 4.85
N TYR A 7 8.61 -12.94 4.22
CA TYR A 7 7.70 -11.87 3.80
C TYR A 7 7.05 -11.15 4.97
N LEU A 8 6.69 -11.88 6.04
CA LEU A 8 6.13 -11.27 7.24
C LEU A 8 7.18 -10.45 8.00
N VAL A 9 8.42 -10.90 8.04
CA VAL A 9 9.55 -10.12 8.60
C VAL A 9 9.78 -8.86 7.78
N ALA A 10 9.74 -8.93 6.45
CA ALA A 10 9.83 -7.76 5.59
C ALA A 10 8.66 -6.79 5.82
N ALA A 11 7.42 -7.30 5.91
CA ALA A 11 6.25 -6.50 6.23
C ALA A 11 6.39 -5.80 7.59
N LEU A 12 6.87 -6.50 8.61
CA LEU A 12 7.15 -5.93 9.93
C LEU A 12 8.23 -4.84 9.86
N GLY A 13 9.30 -5.08 9.10
CA GLY A 13 10.37 -4.08 8.89
C GLY A 13 9.85 -2.79 8.26
N ILE A 14 9.02 -2.90 7.22
CA ILE A 14 8.40 -1.74 6.54
C ILE A 14 7.43 -1.02 7.49
N TYR A 15 6.62 -1.76 8.23
CA TYR A 15 5.73 -1.19 9.26
C TYR A 15 6.51 -0.40 10.32
N LEU A 16 7.59 -0.97 10.83
CA LEU A 16 8.44 -0.30 11.82
C LEU A 16 9.12 0.94 11.23
N MET A 17 9.56 0.89 9.99
CA MET A 17 10.13 2.03 9.28
C MET A 17 9.09 3.15 9.10
N ASP A 18 7.84 2.80 8.74
CA ASP A 18 6.74 3.76 8.65
C ASP A 18 6.50 4.44 10.00
N GLN A 19 6.32 3.69 11.07
CA GLN A 19 6.06 4.24 12.41
C GLN A 19 7.25 5.07 12.94
N ALA A 20 8.47 4.63 12.69
CA ALA A 20 9.66 5.36 13.09
C ALA A 20 9.80 6.70 12.33
N SER A 21 9.56 6.68 11.01
CA SER A 21 9.62 7.90 10.18
C SER A 21 8.52 8.90 10.55
N LYS A 22 7.30 8.44 10.85
CA LYS A 22 6.21 9.28 11.37
C LYS A 22 6.55 9.89 12.72
N ALA A 23 7.13 9.11 13.65
CA ALA A 23 7.58 9.61 14.94
C ALA A 23 8.70 10.64 14.79
N TRP A 24 9.60 10.46 13.83
CA TRP A 24 10.62 11.44 13.47
C TRP A 24 9.98 12.71 12.91
N ALA A 25 9.02 12.59 11.98
CA ALA A 25 8.34 13.73 11.37
C ALA A 25 7.63 14.61 12.41
N VAL A 26 6.93 14.00 13.36
CA VAL A 26 6.28 14.73 14.48
C VAL A 26 7.28 15.54 15.28
N ARG A 27 8.50 15.04 15.50
CA ARG A 27 9.51 15.70 16.31
C ARG A 27 10.27 16.79 15.56
N ARG A 28 10.42 16.66 14.24
CA ARG A 28 11.35 17.49 13.46
C ARG A 28 10.67 18.46 12.52
N VAL A 29 9.53 18.05 11.90
CA VAL A 29 8.90 18.86 10.85
C VAL A 29 7.46 19.28 11.19
N ARG A 30 7.03 19.10 12.44
CA ARG A 30 5.67 19.50 12.85
C ARG A 30 5.46 21.02 12.82
N PHE A 31 6.50 21.80 13.08
CA PHE A 31 6.41 23.26 13.23
C PHE A 31 7.18 24.02 12.16
N GLU A 32 8.05 23.35 11.42
CA GLU A 32 8.86 23.95 10.37
C GLU A 32 9.20 22.90 9.32
N ASP A 33 8.88 23.21 8.07
CA ASP A 33 9.15 22.32 6.95
C ASP A 33 10.65 22.22 6.68
N LEU A 34 11.09 21.03 6.26
CA LEU A 34 12.48 20.76 5.94
C LEU A 34 12.64 20.54 4.43
N THR A 35 13.27 21.47 3.74
CA THR A 35 13.63 21.29 2.33
C THR A 35 14.78 20.31 2.19
N VAL A 36 14.51 19.19 1.50
CA VAL A 36 15.50 18.14 1.19
C VAL A 36 16.11 18.38 -0.18
N ILE A 37 15.28 18.60 -1.20
CA ILE A 37 15.70 18.92 -2.56
C ILE A 37 14.88 20.12 -3.01
N ARG A 38 15.57 21.28 -3.15
CA ARG A 38 14.91 22.53 -3.52
C ARG A 38 14.11 22.39 -4.81
N GLY A 39 12.82 22.70 -4.75
CA GLY A 39 11.92 22.64 -5.89
C GLY A 39 11.36 21.25 -6.21
N VAL A 40 11.65 20.20 -5.42
CA VAL A 40 11.22 18.82 -5.69
C VAL A 40 10.69 18.09 -4.47
N LEU A 41 11.41 18.15 -3.31
CA LEU A 41 11.09 17.35 -2.14
C LEU A 41 11.26 18.14 -0.86
N ASP A 42 10.20 18.24 -0.10
CA ASP A 42 10.20 18.74 1.25
C ASP A 42 9.63 17.70 2.22
N PHE A 43 10.02 17.79 3.48
CA PHE A 43 9.30 17.16 4.56
C PHE A 43 8.43 18.20 5.26
N ALA A 44 7.11 18.01 5.15
CA ALA A 44 6.08 18.91 5.68
C ALA A 44 5.03 18.10 6.45
N TYR A 45 4.78 18.45 7.71
CA TYR A 45 3.83 17.69 8.52
C TYR A 45 2.38 17.99 8.14
N ALA A 46 1.58 16.93 7.92
CA ALA A 46 0.15 17.03 7.67
C ALA A 46 -0.63 15.95 8.41
N GLU A 47 -1.81 16.32 8.93
CA GLU A 47 -2.78 15.38 9.52
C GLU A 47 -3.82 14.98 8.49
N ASN A 48 -3.75 13.74 8.02
CA ASN A 48 -4.69 13.19 7.04
C ASN A 48 -5.85 12.47 7.74
N ARG A 49 -6.99 13.13 7.80
CA ARG A 49 -8.21 12.58 8.40
C ARG A 49 -9.05 11.73 7.43
N GLY A 50 -8.55 11.55 6.20
CA GLY A 50 -9.13 10.62 5.23
C GLY A 50 -10.26 11.20 4.39
N ILE A 51 -10.45 12.55 4.33
CA ILE A 51 -11.57 13.12 3.61
C ILE A 51 -11.20 14.36 2.81
N ALA A 52 -11.34 14.22 1.48
CA ALA A 52 -11.44 15.33 0.55
C ALA A 52 -12.85 15.98 0.53
N PHE A 53 -13.84 15.44 1.25
CA PHE A 53 -15.23 15.87 1.20
C PHE A 53 -15.65 16.43 2.56
N GLY A 54 -15.64 17.76 2.71
CA GLY A 54 -15.84 18.53 3.95
C GLY A 54 -16.99 18.13 4.89
N GLN A 55 -17.97 17.36 4.42
CA GLN A 55 -19.13 16.93 5.22
C GLN A 55 -18.82 15.87 6.30
N LEU A 56 -17.73 15.09 6.14
CA LEU A 56 -17.34 14.10 7.14
C LEU A 56 -16.27 14.64 8.13
N GLN A 57 -15.71 15.84 7.89
CA GLN A 57 -14.86 16.53 8.88
C GLN A 57 -15.64 16.89 10.15
N GLU A 58 -16.93 17.20 10.02
CA GLU A 58 -17.83 17.43 11.14
C GLU A 58 -18.29 16.12 11.81
N GLY A 59 -18.12 14.96 11.15
CA GLY A 59 -18.54 13.64 11.63
C GLY A 59 -17.67 13.05 12.74
N GLY A 60 -16.60 13.71 13.18
CA GLY A 60 -15.81 13.36 14.37
C GLY A 60 -15.43 11.88 14.47
N ALA A 61 -16.04 11.17 15.41
CA ALA A 61 -15.78 9.76 15.67
C ALA A 61 -16.20 8.82 14.51
N PHE A 62 -17.27 9.14 13.76
CA PHE A 62 -17.79 8.28 12.69
C PHE A 62 -16.78 8.12 11.53
N GLY A 63 -16.20 9.23 11.05
CA GLY A 63 -15.21 9.18 9.96
C GLY A 63 -13.99 8.35 10.34
N ARG A 64 -13.48 8.52 11.56
CA ARG A 64 -12.36 7.73 12.09
C ARG A 64 -12.68 6.24 12.06
N TRP A 65 -13.80 5.83 12.68
CA TRP A 65 -14.14 4.41 12.78
C TRP A 65 -14.51 3.77 11.44
N PHE A 66 -15.09 4.53 10.52
CA PHE A 66 -15.30 4.06 9.14
C PHE A 66 -13.97 3.64 8.48
N PHE A 67 -12.94 4.49 8.53
CA PHE A 67 -11.64 4.15 7.96
C PHE A 67 -10.90 3.06 8.74
N VAL A 68 -11.09 2.96 10.04
CA VAL A 68 -10.53 1.86 10.86
C VAL A 68 -11.13 0.52 10.43
N VAL A 69 -12.45 0.44 10.28
CA VAL A 69 -13.13 -0.78 9.84
C VAL A 69 -12.74 -1.15 8.41
N LEU A 70 -12.72 -0.17 7.51
CA LEU A 70 -12.32 -0.39 6.11
C LEU A 70 -10.87 -0.89 6.00
N ALA A 71 -9.93 -0.26 6.70
CA ALA A 71 -8.54 -0.69 6.72
C ALA A 71 -8.37 -2.06 7.39
N GLY A 72 -9.10 -2.33 8.46
CA GLY A 72 -9.12 -3.64 9.12
C GLY A 72 -9.64 -4.75 8.19
N ALA A 73 -10.75 -4.49 7.49
CA ALA A 73 -11.29 -5.43 6.50
C ALA A 73 -10.30 -5.68 5.35
N ALA A 74 -9.65 -4.61 4.84
CA ALA A 74 -8.62 -4.73 3.82
C ALA A 74 -7.42 -5.56 4.32
N ALA A 75 -6.94 -5.34 5.54
CA ALA A 75 -5.85 -6.13 6.13
C ALA A 75 -6.21 -7.61 6.22
N VAL A 76 -7.42 -7.94 6.68
CA VAL A 76 -7.92 -9.32 6.74
C VAL A 76 -8.00 -9.95 5.35
N ALA A 77 -8.53 -9.23 4.36
CA ALA A 77 -8.62 -9.71 2.98
C ALA A 77 -7.24 -9.98 2.37
N VAL A 78 -6.28 -9.06 2.54
CA VAL A 78 -4.90 -9.23 2.05
C VAL A 78 -4.20 -10.38 2.78
N LEU A 79 -4.39 -10.51 4.09
CA LEU A 79 -3.82 -11.62 4.87
C LEU A 79 -4.40 -12.96 4.41
N PHE A 80 -5.71 -13.03 4.20
CA PHE A 80 -6.37 -14.23 3.68
C PHE A 80 -5.80 -14.60 2.30
N TYR A 81 -5.65 -13.62 1.40
CA TYR A 81 -5.07 -13.83 0.08
C TYR A 81 -3.62 -14.30 0.17
N PHE A 82 -2.80 -13.67 1.00
CA PHE A 82 -1.43 -14.10 1.30
C PHE A 82 -1.34 -15.55 1.77
N LEU A 83 -2.25 -15.96 2.69
CA LEU A 83 -2.28 -17.32 3.20
C LEU A 83 -2.75 -18.36 2.17
N ARG A 84 -3.49 -17.95 1.13
CA ARG A 84 -3.93 -18.80 0.03
C ARG A 84 -2.97 -18.84 -1.15
N THR A 85 -2.07 -17.88 -1.24
CA THR A 85 -1.10 -17.77 -2.34
C THR A 85 -0.09 -18.92 -2.30
N PRO A 86 0.19 -19.60 -3.44
CA PRO A 86 1.19 -20.65 -3.55
C PRO A 86 2.62 -20.13 -3.28
N ARG A 87 3.53 -21.07 -2.93
CA ARG A 87 4.92 -20.74 -2.57
C ARG A 87 5.74 -20.13 -3.72
N ASN A 88 5.41 -20.47 -4.95
CA ASN A 88 6.14 -20.04 -6.16
C ASN A 88 5.70 -18.69 -6.70
N ASP A 89 4.73 -18.03 -6.05
CA ASP A 89 4.22 -16.71 -6.46
C ASP A 89 4.84 -15.58 -5.63
N ASP A 90 6.17 -15.47 -5.71
CA ASP A 90 6.95 -14.50 -4.92
C ASP A 90 6.49 -13.04 -5.14
N ARG A 91 6.01 -12.70 -6.34
CA ARG A 91 5.49 -11.35 -6.66
C ARG A 91 4.23 -11.04 -5.86
N ILE A 92 3.27 -11.96 -5.85
CA ILE A 92 2.01 -11.81 -5.11
C ILE A 92 2.29 -11.77 -3.61
N LEU A 93 3.18 -12.65 -3.12
CA LEU A 93 3.56 -12.66 -1.71
C LEU A 93 4.26 -11.37 -1.28
N GLY A 94 5.17 -10.85 -2.11
CA GLY A 94 5.81 -9.56 -1.87
C GLY A 94 4.83 -8.39 -1.90
N ALA A 95 3.92 -8.39 -2.87
CA ALA A 95 2.85 -7.40 -2.96
C ALA A 95 1.93 -7.41 -1.73
N CYS A 96 1.52 -8.61 -1.27
CA CYS A 96 0.72 -8.74 -0.05
C CYS A 96 1.48 -8.26 1.19
N ALA A 97 2.78 -8.53 1.29
CA ALA A 97 3.61 -8.05 2.40
C ALA A 97 3.68 -6.52 2.44
N LEU A 98 3.88 -5.87 1.28
CA LEU A 98 3.85 -4.41 1.15
C LEU A 98 2.49 -3.83 1.53
N LEU A 99 1.40 -4.41 1.02
CA LEU A 99 0.04 -3.98 1.34
C LEU A 99 -0.26 -4.12 2.84
N LEU A 100 0.07 -5.27 3.44
CA LEU A 100 -0.14 -5.49 4.88
C LEU A 100 0.63 -4.47 5.72
N ALA A 101 1.91 -4.23 5.41
CA ALA A 101 2.74 -3.27 6.13
C ALA A 101 2.12 -1.86 6.09
N GLY A 102 1.76 -1.37 4.90
CA GLY A 102 1.20 -0.04 4.73
C GLY A 102 -0.20 0.10 5.33
N ILE A 103 -1.08 -0.88 5.12
CA ILE A 103 -2.44 -0.85 5.70
C ILE A 103 -2.35 -0.82 7.23
N LEU A 104 -1.51 -1.67 7.84
CA LEU A 104 -1.33 -1.71 9.30
C LEU A 104 -0.67 -0.43 9.83
N GLY A 105 0.26 0.19 9.09
CA GLY A 105 0.86 1.47 9.44
C GLY A 105 -0.18 2.57 9.58
N ASN A 106 -0.99 2.78 8.54
CA ASN A 106 -2.05 3.79 8.54
C ASN A 106 -3.23 3.43 9.45
N LEU A 107 -3.52 2.15 9.67
CA LEU A 107 -4.52 1.69 10.64
C LEU A 107 -4.08 2.03 12.07
N THR A 108 -2.81 1.79 12.41
CA THR A 108 -2.25 2.10 13.72
C THR A 108 -2.42 3.58 14.06
N ASP A 109 -2.12 4.48 13.13
CA ASP A 109 -2.30 5.92 13.31
C ASP A 109 -3.77 6.27 13.56
N ARG A 110 -4.69 5.75 12.74
CA ARG A 110 -6.12 6.01 12.90
C ARG A 110 -6.68 5.51 14.23
N VAL A 111 -6.23 4.35 14.70
CA VAL A 111 -6.66 3.80 16.00
C VAL A 111 -6.08 4.60 17.17
N ARG A 112 -4.83 5.09 17.07
CA ARG A 112 -4.16 5.82 18.15
C ARG A 112 -4.50 7.30 18.16
N LEU A 113 -4.44 7.95 16.99
CA LEU A 113 -4.47 9.40 16.85
C LEU A 113 -5.80 9.92 16.28
N GLY A 114 -6.54 9.11 15.53
CA GLY A 114 -7.74 9.52 14.80
C GLY A 114 -7.46 10.08 13.39
N PHE A 115 -6.20 10.20 12.99
CA PHE A 115 -5.74 10.66 11.69
C PHE A 115 -4.46 9.90 11.30
N VAL A 116 -4.01 10.05 10.05
CA VAL A 116 -2.73 9.52 9.57
C VAL A 116 -1.73 10.68 9.52
N ILE A 117 -0.49 10.40 9.91
CA ILE A 117 0.62 11.36 9.81
C ILE A 117 1.23 11.22 8.41
N ASP A 118 1.10 12.29 7.60
CA ASP A 118 1.75 12.43 6.30
C ASP A 118 2.88 13.46 6.42
N PHE A 119 3.99 13.23 5.70
CA PHE A 119 5.13 14.14 5.85
C PHE A 119 6.02 14.25 4.60
N ILE A 120 5.78 13.50 3.54
CA ILE A 120 6.54 13.56 2.29
C ILE A 120 5.76 14.44 1.32
N LEU A 121 6.30 15.60 0.95
CA LEU A 121 5.73 16.53 -0.01
C LEU A 121 6.60 16.56 -1.26
N LEU A 122 6.05 16.06 -2.37
CA LEU A 122 6.68 16.20 -3.69
C LEU A 122 6.05 17.39 -4.42
N HIS A 123 6.88 18.19 -5.09
CA HIS A 123 6.41 19.30 -5.89
C HIS A 123 7.30 19.52 -7.12
N ALA A 124 6.74 20.18 -8.14
CA ALA A 124 7.46 20.62 -9.33
C ALA A 124 6.90 21.97 -9.78
N GLY A 125 7.67 23.03 -9.57
CA GLY A 125 7.19 24.39 -9.76
C GLY A 125 6.01 24.71 -8.83
N SER A 126 4.86 25.11 -9.41
CA SER A 126 3.63 25.38 -8.64
C SER A 126 2.77 24.14 -8.34
N TYR A 127 3.09 23.00 -8.93
CA TYR A 127 2.35 21.77 -8.69
C TYR A 127 2.86 21.06 -7.44
N HIS A 128 1.95 20.76 -6.50
CA HIS A 128 2.22 20.01 -5.28
C HIS A 128 1.44 18.73 -5.31
N TRP A 129 2.14 17.59 -5.14
CA TRP A 129 1.50 16.30 -4.90
C TRP A 129 0.94 16.29 -3.47
N PRO A 130 -0.22 15.68 -3.22
CA PRO A 130 -0.70 15.52 -1.85
C PRO A 130 0.37 14.86 -0.96
N THR A 131 0.54 15.37 0.25
CA THR A 131 1.48 14.77 1.23
C THR A 131 1.13 13.31 1.47
N PHE A 132 2.16 12.48 1.65
CA PHE A 132 2.02 11.05 1.90
C PHE A 132 3.11 10.57 2.87
N ASN A 133 3.10 9.27 3.17
CA ASN A 133 4.04 8.63 4.10
C ASN A 133 4.58 7.30 3.53
N VAL A 134 5.41 6.60 4.32
CA VAL A 134 6.01 5.31 3.91
C VAL A 134 4.95 4.23 3.73
N ALA A 135 3.88 4.22 4.56
CA ALA A 135 2.77 3.28 4.42
C ALA A 135 2.04 3.46 3.09
N ASP A 136 1.78 4.72 2.65
CA ASP A 136 1.11 4.99 1.37
C ASP A 136 1.97 4.57 0.18
N ALA A 137 3.27 4.84 0.23
CA ALA A 137 4.21 4.36 -0.79
C ALA A 137 4.21 2.83 -0.87
N SER A 138 4.18 2.15 0.27
CA SER A 138 4.13 0.69 0.38
C SER A 138 2.81 0.13 -0.19
N ILE A 139 1.66 0.73 0.15
CA ILE A 139 0.35 0.35 -0.42
C ILE A 139 0.36 0.53 -1.94
N SER A 140 0.83 1.67 -2.42
CA SER A 140 0.86 1.99 -3.86
C SER A 140 1.72 0.99 -4.63
N LEU A 141 2.92 0.69 -4.14
CA LEU A 141 3.82 -0.29 -4.75
C LEU A 141 3.23 -1.70 -4.74
N GLY A 142 2.65 -2.12 -3.61
CA GLY A 142 1.98 -3.41 -3.48
C GLY A 142 0.79 -3.56 -4.44
N ALA A 143 -0.04 -2.51 -4.56
CA ALA A 143 -1.16 -2.48 -5.49
C ALA A 143 -0.71 -2.53 -6.95
N LEU A 144 0.35 -1.79 -7.31
CA LEU A 144 0.94 -1.83 -8.66
C LEU A 144 1.48 -3.22 -9.00
N LEU A 145 2.15 -3.89 -8.08
CA LEU A 145 2.65 -5.26 -8.29
C LEU A 145 1.50 -6.25 -8.51
N LEU A 146 0.42 -6.17 -7.73
CA LEU A 146 -0.76 -7.03 -7.95
C LEU A 146 -1.44 -6.71 -9.27
N ALA A 147 -1.62 -5.44 -9.61
CA ALA A 147 -2.22 -5.04 -10.88
C ALA A 147 -1.38 -5.53 -12.07
N PHE A 148 -0.06 -5.40 -12.00
CA PHE A 148 0.84 -5.93 -13.01
C PHE A 148 0.68 -7.44 -13.18
N ASP A 149 0.67 -8.19 -12.08
CA ASP A 149 0.51 -9.65 -12.14
C ASP A 149 -0.84 -10.04 -12.76
N LEU A 150 -1.93 -9.40 -12.37
CA LEU A 150 -3.26 -9.65 -12.93
C LEU A 150 -3.34 -9.40 -14.45
N ILE A 151 -2.67 -8.35 -14.94
CA ILE A 151 -2.69 -7.98 -16.36
C ILE A 151 -1.82 -8.92 -17.19
N PHE A 152 -0.64 -9.27 -16.70
CA PHE A 152 0.37 -9.98 -17.50
C PHE A 152 0.38 -11.50 -17.27
N ALA A 153 -0.03 -12.01 -16.09
CA ALA A 153 -0.14 -13.45 -15.84
C ALA A 153 -1.29 -14.08 -16.64
N ARG A 154 -2.40 -13.36 -16.82
CA ARG A 154 -3.52 -13.82 -17.68
C ARG A 154 -3.14 -14.06 -19.13
N ARG A 155 -2.12 -13.37 -19.65
CA ARG A 155 -1.64 -13.59 -21.04
C ARG A 155 -0.88 -14.91 -21.23
N LYS A 156 -0.33 -15.48 -20.15
CA LYS A 156 0.41 -16.77 -20.22
C LYS A 156 -0.49 -18.00 -20.19
N SER A 157 -1.75 -17.86 -19.84
CA SER A 157 -2.69 -18.98 -19.66
C SER A 157 -3.69 -19.14 -20.80
N ALA A 158 -3.56 -18.42 -21.92
CA ALA A 158 -4.36 -18.69 -23.11
C ALA A 158 -3.89 -20.02 -23.71
N PRO A 159 -4.73 -21.07 -23.83
CA PRO A 159 -4.35 -22.31 -24.49
C PRO A 159 -4.03 -22.00 -25.95
N ASP A 160 -2.85 -22.44 -26.39
CA ASP A 160 -2.48 -22.47 -27.79
C ASP A 160 -3.48 -23.41 -28.52
N SER A 161 -4.49 -22.81 -29.15
CA SER A 161 -5.46 -23.53 -29.95
C SER A 161 -4.81 -23.92 -31.26
N GLN A 162 -3.91 -24.88 -31.22
CA GLN A 162 -3.48 -25.56 -32.43
C GLN A 162 -4.62 -26.47 -32.90
N PRO A 163 -5.12 -26.28 -34.12
CA PRO A 163 -6.06 -27.23 -34.71
C PRO A 163 -5.31 -28.54 -34.94
N LYS A 164 -5.74 -29.61 -34.23
CA LYS A 164 -5.30 -30.97 -34.55
C LYS A 164 -5.72 -31.27 -35.96
N HIS A 165 -4.79 -31.20 -36.88
CA HIS A 165 -4.92 -31.71 -38.24
C HIS A 165 -5.16 -33.22 -38.12
N GLN A 166 -6.40 -33.64 -38.21
CA GLN A 166 -6.76 -35.05 -38.42
C GLN A 166 -6.28 -35.41 -39.82
N LEU A 167 -5.17 -36.12 -39.89
CA LEU A 167 -4.83 -36.88 -41.10
C LEU A 167 -5.79 -38.07 -41.16
N THR A 168 -6.80 -37.96 -41.98
CA THR A 168 -7.57 -39.10 -42.49
C THR A 168 -6.68 -39.80 -43.47
N THR A 169 -6.17 -40.97 -43.10
CA THR A 169 -5.59 -41.93 -44.04
C THR A 169 -6.75 -42.82 -44.51
N ASP A 170 -7.30 -42.50 -45.68
CA ASP A 170 -8.09 -43.46 -46.45
C ASP A 170 -7.14 -44.49 -47.07
N ASN A 171 -7.43 -45.78 -46.80
CA ASN A 171 -7.14 -46.93 -47.63
C ASN A 171 -8.27 -47.92 -47.44
#